data_7a2c7b641eeade30ca48911026a32c81
#
_entry.id   7a2c7b641eeade30ca48911026a32c81
#
_cell.length_a   1.000
_cell.length_b   1.000
_cell.length_c   1.000
_cell.angle_alpha   90.00
_cell.angle_beta   90.00
_cell.angle_gamma   90.00
#
_symmetry.space_group_name_H-M   'P 1'
#
loop_
_entity.id
_entity.type
_entity.pdbx_description
1 polymer ?
#
loop_
_entity_poly.entity_id
_entity_poly.type
_entity_poly.pdbx_seq_one_letter_code
_entity_poly.pdbx_strand_id
1 'polypeptide(L)'
;MKQVFKIGNSEELNTTECDLLMEIGESHVCFGILDHSTKTLLQSGYFTTEEKDNGDILQNIFEQNAELRSPFHQTVVGYYMTENVLIPSKFYFFEKTKSILQAMYDGMQNIVISESIPGWQMYNTYHVPAAIHEFINRKFAGGNFWHAHSVALKNGLPQREEGNLMVNFKTDSFSVMVTKGNSLLLAQIYPYITAEDVLYFLLKICKQLSLSQTNVSLILSGLINHDSAVYKGLYQYFVNLQFALPDDGIRLSESFSEYPVHFFSSIFKLALCVL
;
A
#
# COMPACT_ATOMS: atom_id res chain seq x y z
N MET A 1 -7.89 -18.55 -3.97
CA MET A 1 -6.63 -17.78 -4.13
C MET A 1 -6.14 -17.86 -5.55
N LYS A 2 -5.71 -16.74 -6.14
CA LYS A 2 -5.12 -16.66 -7.49
C LYS A 2 -3.77 -15.95 -7.40
N GLN A 3 -2.73 -16.55 -7.95
CA GLN A 3 -1.44 -15.89 -8.13
C GLN A 3 -1.49 -14.98 -9.34
N VAL A 4 -1.23 -13.69 -9.14
CA VAL A 4 -1.15 -12.70 -10.23
C VAL A 4 0.25 -12.74 -10.85
N PHE A 5 1.28 -12.71 -10.00
CA PHE A 5 2.66 -12.96 -10.38
C PHE A 5 3.47 -13.53 -9.20
N LYS A 6 4.57 -14.19 -9.52
CA LYS A 6 5.67 -14.53 -8.62
C LYS A 6 6.97 -14.43 -9.42
N ILE A 7 7.90 -13.63 -8.94
CA ILE A 7 9.14 -13.26 -9.61
C ILE A 7 10.31 -13.61 -8.69
N GLY A 8 11.41 -14.04 -9.26
CA GLY A 8 12.61 -14.47 -8.54
C GLY A 8 12.62 -15.96 -8.21
N ASN A 9 13.79 -16.48 -7.86
CA ASN A 9 13.99 -17.89 -7.52
C ASN A 9 14.28 -18.03 -6.02
N SER A 10 13.68 -19.03 -5.37
CA SER A 10 13.83 -19.31 -3.93
C SER A 10 15.04 -20.20 -3.60
N GLU A 11 15.67 -20.84 -4.60
CA GLU A 11 16.66 -21.90 -4.34
C GLU A 11 18.02 -21.42 -3.78
N GLU A 12 18.31 -20.10 -3.86
CA GLU A 12 19.60 -19.53 -3.44
C GLU A 12 19.46 -18.41 -2.38
N LEU A 13 18.27 -18.24 -1.79
CA LEU A 13 18.01 -17.12 -0.87
C LEU A 13 18.55 -17.42 0.54
N ASN A 14 19.54 -16.64 0.99
CA ASN A 14 19.88 -16.55 2.42
C ASN A 14 18.94 -15.57 3.12
N THR A 15 17.79 -16.05 3.56
CA THR A 15 16.72 -15.22 4.14
C THR A 15 17.16 -14.49 5.42
N THR A 16 18.18 -14.97 6.15
CA THR A 16 18.70 -14.31 7.35
C THR A 16 19.45 -13.00 7.07
N GLU A 17 19.85 -12.80 5.81
CA GLU A 17 20.45 -11.54 5.32
C GLU A 17 19.45 -10.68 4.54
N CYS A 18 18.18 -11.11 4.50
CA CYS A 18 17.12 -10.43 3.77
C CYS A 18 16.05 -9.86 4.70
N ASP A 19 15.43 -8.77 4.25
CA ASP A 19 14.24 -8.20 4.86
C ASP A 19 12.99 -8.73 4.14
N LEU A 20 11.98 -9.16 4.91
CA LEU A 20 10.66 -9.51 4.38
C LEU A 20 9.73 -8.30 4.46
N LEU A 21 9.23 -7.90 3.32
CA LEU A 21 8.29 -6.79 3.15
C LEU A 21 6.95 -7.37 2.71
N MET A 22 5.87 -7.14 3.45
CA MET A 22 4.55 -7.66 3.10
C MET A 22 3.52 -6.54 3.11
N GLU A 23 2.68 -6.49 2.08
CA GLU A 23 1.44 -5.70 2.11
C GLU A 23 0.26 -6.66 2.13
N ILE A 24 -0.64 -6.45 3.10
CA ILE A 24 -1.80 -7.31 3.35
C ILE A 24 -3.06 -6.46 3.28
N GLY A 25 -3.91 -6.74 2.30
CA GLY A 25 -5.23 -6.15 2.14
C GLY A 25 -6.35 -7.15 2.46
N GLU A 26 -7.60 -6.72 2.29
CA GLU A 26 -8.77 -7.56 2.49
C GLU A 26 -8.91 -8.65 1.40
N SER A 27 -8.40 -8.38 0.19
CA SER A 27 -8.53 -9.25 -0.99
C SER A 27 -7.20 -9.58 -1.67
N HIS A 28 -6.06 -9.12 -1.11
CA HIS A 28 -4.75 -9.37 -1.69
C HIS A 28 -3.64 -9.46 -0.64
N VAL A 29 -2.59 -10.17 -1.02
CA VAL A 29 -1.31 -10.18 -0.30
C VAL A 29 -0.20 -9.99 -1.33
N CYS A 30 0.67 -9.02 -1.08
CA CYS A 30 1.89 -8.81 -1.82
C CYS A 30 3.08 -8.99 -0.89
N PHE A 31 4.15 -9.64 -1.35
CA PHE A 31 5.40 -9.68 -0.61
C PHE A 31 6.61 -9.35 -1.47
N GLY A 32 7.66 -8.90 -0.84
CA GLY A 32 8.98 -8.72 -1.41
C GLY A 32 10.06 -9.21 -0.46
N ILE A 33 11.10 -9.84 -1.00
CA ILE A 33 12.31 -10.24 -0.26
C ILE A 33 13.44 -9.35 -0.76
N LEU A 34 13.95 -8.51 0.14
CA LEU A 34 14.97 -7.49 -0.13
C LEU A 34 16.28 -7.91 0.53
N ASP A 35 17.35 -8.00 -0.23
CA ASP A 35 18.69 -8.14 0.34
C ASP A 35 19.02 -6.91 1.19
N HIS A 36 19.32 -7.13 2.47
CA HIS A 36 19.51 -6.05 3.43
C HIS A 36 20.74 -5.20 3.12
N SER A 37 21.81 -5.78 2.62
CA SER A 37 23.10 -5.11 2.38
C SER A 37 23.13 -4.34 1.06
N THR A 38 22.65 -4.94 -0.02
CA THR A 38 22.70 -4.37 -1.37
C THR A 38 21.45 -3.55 -1.72
N LYS A 39 20.38 -3.63 -0.90
CA LYS A 39 19.08 -3.02 -1.15
C LYS A 39 18.48 -3.47 -2.49
N THR A 40 18.70 -4.73 -2.83
CA THR A 40 18.19 -5.33 -4.07
C THR A 40 16.96 -6.19 -3.78
N LEU A 41 15.84 -5.91 -4.45
CA LEU A 41 14.65 -6.76 -4.42
C LEU A 41 14.93 -8.02 -5.21
N LEU A 42 15.03 -9.16 -4.52
CA LEU A 42 15.39 -10.46 -5.08
C LEU A 42 14.18 -11.27 -5.51
N GLN A 43 13.08 -11.14 -4.77
CA GLN A 43 11.85 -11.87 -5.03
C GLN A 43 10.63 -11.02 -4.70
N SER A 44 9.53 -11.22 -5.44
CA SER A 44 8.22 -10.64 -5.12
C SER A 44 7.11 -11.56 -5.58
N GLY A 45 6.00 -11.57 -4.82
CA GLY A 45 4.78 -12.28 -5.18
C GLY A 45 3.54 -11.45 -4.90
N TYR A 46 2.52 -11.58 -5.76
CA TYR A 46 1.23 -10.93 -5.59
C TYR A 46 0.11 -11.97 -5.76
N PHE A 47 -0.74 -12.06 -4.77
CA PHE A 47 -1.84 -13.02 -4.68
C PHE A 47 -3.15 -12.30 -4.38
N THR A 48 -4.24 -12.82 -4.94
CA THR A 48 -5.59 -12.28 -4.72
C THR A 48 -6.56 -13.37 -4.31
N THR A 49 -7.67 -12.96 -3.67
CA THR A 49 -8.84 -13.78 -3.41
C THR A 49 -10.10 -13.04 -3.87
N GLU A 50 -11.13 -13.78 -4.27
CA GLU A 50 -12.43 -13.22 -4.62
C GLU A 50 -13.31 -13.03 -3.37
N GLU A 51 -13.04 -13.76 -2.31
CA GLU A 51 -13.74 -13.66 -1.04
C GLU A 51 -12.93 -12.80 -0.05
N LYS A 52 -13.63 -11.98 0.73
CA LYS A 52 -13.00 -11.26 1.84
C LYS A 52 -12.41 -12.27 2.82
N ASP A 53 -11.12 -12.16 3.03
CA ASP A 53 -10.36 -13.19 3.70
C ASP A 53 -10.36 -13.04 5.23
N ASN A 54 -10.53 -14.18 5.90
CA ASN A 54 -10.46 -14.31 7.36
C ASN A 54 -9.12 -14.90 7.84
N GLY A 55 -8.05 -14.80 7.04
CA GLY A 55 -6.73 -15.34 7.35
C GLY A 55 -6.36 -16.61 6.57
N ASP A 56 -7.30 -17.26 5.88
CA ASP A 56 -7.04 -18.49 5.13
C ASP A 56 -6.10 -18.28 3.93
N ILE A 57 -6.19 -17.11 3.28
CA ILE A 57 -5.27 -16.76 2.18
C ILE A 57 -3.83 -16.68 2.69
N LEU A 58 -3.60 -16.07 3.84
CA LEU A 58 -2.27 -15.98 4.44
C LEU A 58 -1.71 -17.37 4.72
N GLN A 59 -2.50 -18.25 5.34
CA GLN A 59 -2.08 -19.60 5.61
C GLN A 59 -1.70 -20.34 4.32
N ASN A 60 -2.53 -20.28 3.29
CA ASN A 60 -2.26 -20.89 1.98
C ASN A 60 -0.99 -20.33 1.32
N ILE A 61 -0.78 -19.01 1.38
CA ILE A 61 0.44 -18.37 0.84
C ILE A 61 1.68 -18.90 1.57
N PHE A 62 1.66 -18.98 2.90
CA PHE A 62 2.79 -19.49 3.69
C PHE A 62 3.02 -20.99 3.49
N GLU A 63 1.98 -21.77 3.20
CA GLU A 63 2.13 -23.20 2.88
C GLU A 63 2.76 -23.41 1.51
N GLN A 64 2.39 -22.60 0.51
CA GLN A 64 2.87 -22.72 -0.87
C GLN A 64 4.23 -22.03 -1.11
N ASN A 65 4.66 -21.14 -0.22
CA ASN A 65 5.92 -20.39 -0.34
C ASN A 65 6.80 -20.69 0.85
N ALA A 66 7.66 -21.71 0.70
CA ALA A 66 8.52 -22.21 1.76
C ALA A 66 9.47 -21.13 2.31
N GLU A 67 9.94 -20.23 1.44
CA GLU A 67 10.80 -19.09 1.77
C GLU A 67 10.20 -18.17 2.82
N LEU A 68 8.88 -17.95 2.80
CA LEU A 68 8.18 -17.10 3.78
C LEU A 68 8.13 -17.69 5.20
N ARG A 69 8.48 -18.97 5.35
CA ARG A 69 8.53 -19.64 6.67
C ARG A 69 9.90 -19.59 7.32
N SER A 70 10.90 -19.13 6.59
CA SER A 70 12.28 -18.99 7.06
C SER A 70 12.44 -17.75 7.95
N PRO A 71 13.45 -17.72 8.82
CA PRO A 71 13.77 -16.48 9.57
C PRO A 71 14.33 -15.42 8.60
N PHE A 72 13.92 -14.17 8.80
CA PHE A 72 14.41 -13.00 8.09
C PHE A 72 15.23 -12.10 9.02
N HIS A 73 16.09 -11.25 8.45
CA HIS A 73 16.79 -10.22 9.20
C HIS A 73 15.79 -9.32 9.94
N GLN A 74 14.78 -8.85 9.22
CA GLN A 74 13.62 -8.17 9.80
C GLN A 74 12.39 -8.35 8.92
N THR A 75 11.21 -8.06 9.48
CA THR A 75 9.94 -8.12 8.75
C THR A 75 9.17 -6.83 8.95
N VAL A 76 8.67 -6.28 7.84
CA VAL A 76 7.76 -5.13 7.82
C VAL A 76 6.46 -5.52 7.13
N VAL A 77 5.35 -5.23 7.80
CA VAL A 77 4.01 -5.50 7.28
C VAL A 77 3.24 -4.19 7.14
N GLY A 78 2.77 -3.91 5.93
CA GLY A 78 1.84 -2.84 5.62
C GLY A 78 0.42 -3.38 5.54
N TYR A 79 -0.48 -2.89 6.37
CA TYR A 79 -1.91 -3.17 6.26
C TYR A 79 -2.56 -2.23 5.25
N TYR A 80 -3.14 -2.78 4.18
CA TYR A 80 -3.92 -2.05 3.18
C TYR A 80 -5.41 -2.23 3.50
N MET A 81 -5.87 -1.49 4.52
CA MET A 81 -7.24 -1.59 5.04
C MET A 81 -8.03 -0.34 4.67
N THR A 82 -9.29 -0.55 4.25
CA THR A 82 -10.17 0.55 3.81
C THR A 82 -10.71 1.37 4.97
N GLU A 83 -10.86 0.75 6.13
CA GLU A 83 -11.47 1.33 7.32
C GLU A 83 -10.41 2.05 8.17
N ASN A 84 -10.07 3.27 7.79
CA ASN A 84 -9.12 4.10 8.53
C ASN A 84 -9.57 5.56 8.65
N VAL A 85 -9.04 6.25 9.66
CA VAL A 85 -9.25 7.69 9.88
C VAL A 85 -7.93 8.35 10.28
N LEU A 86 -7.60 9.46 9.60
CA LEU A 86 -6.47 10.32 9.91
C LEU A 86 -6.96 11.50 10.77
N ILE A 87 -6.38 11.66 11.95
CA ILE A 87 -6.78 12.70 12.91
C ILE A 87 -5.57 13.55 13.30
N PRO A 88 -5.64 14.89 13.20
CA PRO A 88 -4.59 15.76 13.71
C PRO A 88 -4.28 15.49 15.18
N SER A 89 -3.00 15.46 15.56
CA SER A 89 -2.55 15.06 16.92
C SER A 89 -3.21 15.87 18.04
N LYS A 90 -3.50 17.15 17.80
CA LYS A 90 -4.18 18.01 18.77
C LYS A 90 -5.62 17.59 19.09
N PHE A 91 -6.26 16.80 18.23
CA PHE A 91 -7.63 16.29 18.40
C PHE A 91 -7.66 14.80 18.72
N TYR A 92 -6.49 14.16 18.71
CA TYR A 92 -6.40 12.73 18.95
C TYR A 92 -6.63 12.39 20.42
N PHE A 93 -7.58 11.50 20.64
CA PHE A 93 -7.84 10.83 21.90
C PHE A 93 -8.33 9.43 21.60
N PHE A 94 -7.58 8.41 22.00
CA PHE A 94 -7.77 7.04 21.53
C PHE A 94 -9.21 6.55 21.64
N GLU A 95 -9.85 6.66 22.82
CA GLU A 95 -11.21 6.16 23.03
C GLU A 95 -12.26 6.88 22.16
N LYS A 96 -12.11 8.19 21.95
CA LYS A 96 -13.00 8.96 21.07
C LYS A 96 -12.76 8.59 19.62
N THR A 97 -11.50 8.42 19.20
CA THR A 97 -11.14 8.04 17.84
C THR A 97 -11.64 6.65 17.50
N LYS A 98 -11.50 5.71 18.44
CA LYS A 98 -12.06 4.37 18.34
C LYS A 98 -13.58 4.41 18.17
N SER A 99 -14.27 5.20 18.97
CA SER A 99 -15.73 5.37 18.86
C SER A 99 -16.16 5.98 17.50
N ILE A 100 -15.39 6.96 16.98
CA ILE A 100 -15.63 7.53 15.65
C ILE A 100 -15.46 6.45 14.57
N LEU A 101 -14.36 5.70 14.62
CA LEU A 101 -14.09 4.63 13.65
C LEU A 101 -15.20 3.58 13.68
N GLN A 102 -15.62 3.14 14.86
CA GLN A 102 -16.73 2.20 15.04
C GLN A 102 -18.09 2.72 14.59
N ALA A 103 -18.31 4.03 14.70
CA ALA A 103 -19.54 4.67 14.19
C ALA A 103 -19.55 4.81 12.66
N MET A 104 -18.38 4.90 12.03
CA MET A 104 -18.24 5.01 10.57
C MET A 104 -18.26 3.66 9.88
N TYR A 105 -17.76 2.61 10.56
CA TYR A 105 -17.57 1.28 10.00
C TYR A 105 -18.09 0.20 10.98
N ASP A 106 -18.83 -0.74 10.47
CA ASP A 106 -19.39 -1.86 11.26
C ASP A 106 -18.35 -2.99 11.42
N GLY A 107 -17.41 -2.78 12.34
CA GLY A 107 -16.23 -3.65 12.51
C GLY A 107 -16.17 -4.39 13.86
N MET A 108 -17.26 -5.04 14.33
CA MET A 108 -17.31 -5.67 15.67
C MET A 108 -16.24 -6.76 15.93
N GLN A 109 -15.70 -7.39 14.88
CA GLN A 109 -14.66 -8.43 15.00
C GLN A 109 -13.24 -7.93 14.64
N ASN A 110 -13.07 -6.63 14.50
CA ASN A 110 -11.80 -6.04 14.08
C ASN A 110 -11.01 -5.51 15.28
N ILE A 111 -9.69 -5.64 15.20
CA ILE A 111 -8.76 -4.99 16.12
C ILE A 111 -8.58 -3.54 15.67
N VAL A 112 -8.64 -2.61 16.62
CA VAL A 112 -8.36 -1.20 16.39
C VAL A 112 -6.89 -0.92 16.67
N ILE A 113 -6.17 -0.47 15.66
CA ILE A 113 -4.76 -0.06 15.77
C ILE A 113 -4.68 1.45 15.55
N SER A 114 -3.78 2.11 16.28
CA SER A 114 -3.54 3.53 16.12
C SER A 114 -2.04 3.82 16.07
N GLU A 115 -1.62 4.59 15.08
CA GLU A 115 -0.23 4.92 14.79
C GLU A 115 -0.01 6.43 14.78
N SER A 116 1.09 6.86 15.39
CA SER A 116 1.55 8.25 15.30
C SER A 116 2.33 8.48 14.00
N ILE A 117 2.07 9.60 13.33
CA ILE A 117 2.79 10.08 12.15
C ILE A 117 3.36 11.48 12.48
N PRO A 118 4.49 11.56 13.20
CA PRO A 118 4.98 12.82 13.76
C PRO A 118 5.26 13.89 12.71
N GLY A 119 5.82 13.52 11.56
CA GLY A 119 6.13 14.45 10.46
C GLY A 119 4.90 15.19 9.92
N TRP A 120 3.71 14.62 10.08
CA TRP A 120 2.43 15.22 9.69
C TRP A 120 1.61 15.71 10.88
N GLN A 121 2.09 15.51 12.11
CA GLN A 121 1.36 15.82 13.35
C GLN A 121 -0.05 15.17 13.35
N MET A 122 -0.12 13.91 12.95
CA MET A 122 -1.35 13.14 12.80
C MET A 122 -1.23 11.77 13.48
N TYR A 123 -2.39 11.17 13.76
CA TYR A 123 -2.57 9.77 14.05
C TYR A 123 -3.39 9.13 12.94
N ASN A 124 -3.04 7.91 12.56
CA ASN A 124 -3.86 7.04 11.75
C ASN A 124 -4.45 5.95 12.65
N THR A 125 -5.76 5.84 12.68
CA THR A 125 -6.48 4.79 13.43
C THR A 125 -7.29 3.97 12.44
N TYR A 126 -7.17 2.65 12.51
CA TYR A 126 -7.76 1.76 11.52
C TYR A 126 -8.16 0.41 12.11
N HIS A 127 -9.05 -0.28 11.40
CA HIS A 127 -9.44 -1.65 11.68
C HIS A 127 -8.52 -2.65 10.95
N VAL A 128 -8.21 -3.75 11.64
CA VAL A 128 -7.59 -4.94 11.03
C VAL A 128 -8.40 -6.15 11.47
N PRO A 129 -8.80 -7.05 10.55
CA PRO A 129 -9.44 -8.31 10.93
C PRO A 129 -8.60 -9.08 11.95
N ALA A 130 -9.22 -9.49 13.06
CA ALA A 130 -8.51 -10.13 14.16
C ALA A 130 -7.72 -11.36 13.70
N ALA A 131 -8.32 -12.20 12.85
CA ALA A 131 -7.67 -13.41 12.31
C ALA A 131 -6.38 -13.08 11.54
N ILE A 132 -6.37 -12.03 10.72
CA ILE A 132 -5.18 -11.57 9.98
C ILE A 132 -4.11 -11.09 10.98
N HIS A 133 -4.49 -10.19 11.88
CA HIS A 133 -3.53 -9.61 12.84
C HIS A 133 -2.91 -10.65 13.76
N GLU A 134 -3.71 -11.57 14.30
CA GLU A 134 -3.24 -12.67 15.15
C GLU A 134 -2.32 -13.65 14.40
N PHE A 135 -2.66 -13.99 13.15
CA PHE A 135 -1.82 -14.83 12.31
C PHE A 135 -0.44 -14.21 12.12
N ILE A 136 -0.39 -12.94 11.71
CA ILE A 136 0.85 -12.22 11.43
C ILE A 136 1.68 -12.01 12.70
N ASN A 137 1.09 -11.62 13.82
CA ASN A 137 1.80 -11.47 15.09
C ASN A 137 2.40 -12.79 15.58
N ARG A 138 1.72 -13.90 15.37
CA ARG A 138 2.22 -15.23 15.74
C ARG A 138 3.39 -15.66 14.85
N LYS A 139 3.37 -15.27 13.56
CA LYS A 139 4.44 -15.62 12.61
C LYS A 139 5.66 -14.71 12.73
N PHE A 140 5.46 -13.43 13.03
CA PHE A 140 6.50 -12.41 13.05
C PHE A 140 6.46 -11.60 14.35
N ALA A 141 6.72 -12.30 15.47
CA ALA A 141 6.76 -11.70 16.82
C ALA A 141 7.88 -10.67 16.94
N GLY A 142 7.82 -9.50 16.62
CA GLY A 142 8.87 -8.46 16.57
C GLY A 142 8.94 -7.77 15.23
N GLY A 143 8.02 -8.09 14.32
CA GLY A 143 7.84 -7.35 13.07
C GLY A 143 7.32 -5.92 13.31
N ASN A 144 7.59 -5.04 12.36
CA ASN A 144 7.03 -3.70 12.31
C ASN A 144 5.73 -3.71 11.51
N PHE A 145 4.66 -3.16 12.10
CA PHE A 145 3.33 -3.15 11.50
C PHE A 145 2.86 -1.72 11.29
N TRP A 146 2.44 -1.38 10.07
CA TRP A 146 2.00 -0.04 9.70
C TRP A 146 0.83 -0.10 8.73
N HIS A 147 -0.02 0.91 8.77
CA HIS A 147 -1.01 1.10 7.69
C HIS A 147 -0.35 1.63 6.42
N ALA A 148 -0.82 1.23 5.24
CA ALA A 148 -0.27 1.67 3.94
C ALA A 148 -0.23 3.20 3.79
N HIS A 149 -1.25 3.92 4.26
CA HIS A 149 -1.24 5.39 4.29
C HIS A 149 -0.17 5.93 5.24
N SER A 150 0.04 5.32 6.41
CA SER A 150 1.07 5.73 7.37
C SER A 150 2.48 5.54 6.78
N VAL A 151 2.71 4.42 6.09
CA VAL A 151 3.95 4.15 5.36
C VAL A 151 4.21 5.23 4.31
N ALA A 152 3.21 5.55 3.49
CA ALA A 152 3.35 6.60 2.47
C ALA A 152 3.63 7.98 3.07
N LEU A 153 2.96 8.35 4.17
CA LEU A 153 3.17 9.62 4.87
C LEU A 153 4.55 9.72 5.52
N LYS A 154 5.05 8.63 6.12
CA LYS A 154 6.38 8.59 6.75
C LYS A 154 7.51 8.77 5.74
N ASN A 155 7.36 8.22 4.56
CA ASN A 155 8.36 8.31 3.48
C ASN A 155 8.34 9.66 2.75
N GLY A 156 7.47 10.56 3.15
CA GLY A 156 7.29 11.85 2.51
C GLY A 156 6.42 11.78 1.25
N LEU A 157 5.72 12.86 1.00
CA LEU A 157 4.89 13.02 -0.21
C LEU A 157 5.39 14.20 -1.03
N PRO A 158 5.27 14.13 -2.37
CA PRO A 158 5.66 15.25 -3.22
C PRO A 158 4.83 16.49 -2.87
N GLN A 159 5.51 17.64 -2.88
CA GLN A 159 4.92 18.93 -2.58
C GLN A 159 4.84 19.76 -3.86
N ARG A 160 3.64 20.24 -4.18
CA ARG A 160 3.39 21.09 -5.33
C ARG A 160 2.20 21.98 -5.05
N GLU A 161 2.30 23.27 -5.41
CA GLU A 161 1.25 24.26 -5.17
C GLU A 161 -0.04 23.96 -5.93
N GLU A 162 0.06 23.41 -7.15
CA GLU A 162 -1.09 23.00 -7.94
C GLU A 162 -1.73 21.68 -7.46
N GLY A 163 -1.01 20.94 -6.61
CA GLY A 163 -1.40 19.67 -6.01
C GLY A 163 -0.87 18.44 -6.74
N ASN A 164 -0.89 17.34 -6.00
CA ASN A 164 -0.58 16.00 -6.51
C ASN A 164 -1.70 15.04 -6.16
N LEU A 165 -2.06 14.16 -7.09
CA LEU A 165 -2.84 12.96 -6.85
C LEU A 165 -1.91 11.76 -7.01
N MET A 166 -1.60 11.06 -5.94
CA MET A 166 -0.81 9.82 -5.94
C MET A 166 -1.78 8.65 -5.84
N VAL A 167 -1.82 7.83 -6.89
CA VAL A 167 -2.76 6.71 -7.02
C VAL A 167 -1.98 5.41 -7.11
N ASN A 168 -2.30 4.47 -6.21
CA ASN A 168 -1.70 3.13 -6.22
C ASN A 168 -2.79 2.09 -6.47
N PHE A 169 -2.66 1.36 -7.58
CA PHE A 169 -3.64 0.40 -8.05
C PHE A 169 -3.39 -1.00 -7.52
N LYS A 170 -4.45 -1.66 -7.09
CA LYS A 170 -4.56 -3.09 -6.81
C LYS A 170 -5.48 -3.72 -7.87
N THR A 171 -5.81 -4.98 -7.72
CA THR A 171 -6.67 -5.69 -8.69
C THR A 171 -8.13 -5.24 -8.66
N ASP A 172 -8.62 -4.79 -7.51
CA ASP A 172 -10.04 -4.47 -7.24
C ASP A 172 -10.25 -3.13 -6.52
N SER A 173 -9.16 -2.44 -6.21
CA SER A 173 -9.18 -1.20 -5.45
C SER A 173 -7.99 -0.32 -5.80
N PHE A 174 -8.07 0.96 -5.45
CA PHE A 174 -6.93 1.86 -5.52
C PHE A 174 -6.90 2.79 -4.30
N SER A 175 -5.72 3.07 -3.82
CA SER A 175 -5.53 4.14 -2.85
C SER A 175 -5.24 5.44 -3.57
N VAL A 176 -5.79 6.54 -3.06
CA VAL A 176 -5.46 7.89 -3.52
C VAL A 176 -5.07 8.76 -2.34
N MET A 177 -3.93 9.43 -2.48
CA MET A 177 -3.48 10.47 -1.56
C MET A 177 -3.36 11.78 -2.33
N VAL A 178 -3.90 12.84 -1.77
CA VAL A 178 -3.91 14.16 -2.40
C VAL A 178 -3.19 15.15 -1.51
N THR A 179 -2.18 15.81 -2.06
CA THR A 179 -1.48 16.92 -1.41
C THR A 179 -1.62 18.22 -2.20
N LYS A 180 -1.57 19.35 -1.51
CA LYS A 180 -1.45 20.68 -2.11
C LYS A 180 -0.56 21.54 -1.23
N GLY A 181 0.52 22.09 -1.80
CA GLY A 181 1.58 22.65 -0.97
C GLY A 181 2.05 21.63 0.06
N ASN A 182 2.12 22.02 1.32
CA ASN A 182 2.53 21.17 2.45
C ASN A 182 1.35 20.50 3.16
N SER A 183 0.15 20.50 2.57
CA SER A 183 -1.06 19.98 3.21
C SER A 183 -1.50 18.67 2.59
N LEU A 184 -1.82 17.69 3.43
CA LEU A 184 -2.56 16.49 3.04
C LEU A 184 -4.05 16.85 3.00
N LEU A 185 -4.69 16.69 1.84
CA LEU A 185 -6.10 16.98 1.63
C LEU A 185 -6.98 15.73 1.70
N LEU A 186 -6.43 14.58 1.28
CA LEU A 186 -7.16 13.31 1.25
C LEU A 186 -6.17 12.15 1.34
N ALA A 187 -6.57 11.08 2.04
CA ALA A 187 -5.98 9.76 1.93
C ALA A 187 -7.11 8.73 2.07
N GLN A 188 -7.42 8.02 0.99
CA GLN A 188 -8.57 7.11 0.93
C GLN A 188 -8.29 5.94 0.01
N ILE A 189 -8.94 4.79 0.28
CA ILE A 189 -8.98 3.62 -0.59
C ILE A 189 -10.39 3.51 -1.17
N TYR A 190 -10.48 3.32 -2.48
CA TYR A 190 -11.74 3.14 -3.21
C TYR A 190 -11.76 1.78 -3.92
N PRO A 191 -12.85 1.03 -3.85
CA PRO A 191 -13.04 -0.12 -4.73
C PRO A 191 -13.32 0.36 -6.16
N TYR A 192 -13.02 -0.46 -7.16
CA TYR A 192 -13.42 -0.25 -8.53
C TYR A 192 -13.65 -1.59 -9.25
N ILE A 193 -14.53 -1.58 -10.23
CA ILE A 193 -14.81 -2.71 -11.12
C ILE A 193 -14.44 -2.32 -12.56
N THR A 194 -14.69 -1.08 -12.93
CA THR A 194 -14.47 -0.55 -14.29
C THR A 194 -13.47 0.61 -14.30
N ALA A 195 -12.95 0.93 -15.48
CA ALA A 195 -12.10 2.10 -15.66
C ALA A 195 -12.86 3.41 -15.38
N GLU A 196 -14.15 3.43 -15.66
CA GLU A 196 -15.05 4.56 -15.44
C GLU A 196 -15.23 4.85 -13.95
N ASP A 197 -15.22 3.85 -13.08
CA ASP A 197 -15.28 4.04 -11.62
C ASP A 197 -14.06 4.85 -11.16
N VAL A 198 -12.86 4.47 -11.61
CA VAL A 198 -11.62 5.17 -11.27
C VAL A 198 -11.68 6.62 -11.75
N LEU A 199 -12.06 6.84 -12.99
CA LEU A 199 -12.20 8.17 -13.58
C LEU A 199 -13.20 9.02 -12.79
N TYR A 200 -14.37 8.45 -12.49
CA TYR A 200 -15.41 9.11 -11.68
C TYR A 200 -14.86 9.60 -10.33
N PHE A 201 -14.20 8.71 -9.57
CA PHE A 201 -13.67 9.07 -8.27
C PHE A 201 -12.60 10.15 -8.37
N LEU A 202 -11.65 10.05 -9.29
CA LEU A 202 -10.57 11.03 -9.41
C LEU A 202 -11.08 12.40 -9.88
N LEU A 203 -12.01 12.44 -10.82
CA LEU A 203 -12.65 13.71 -11.25
C LEU A 203 -13.49 14.32 -10.13
N LYS A 204 -14.23 13.50 -9.35
CA LYS A 204 -14.97 13.95 -8.18
C LYS A 204 -14.06 14.55 -7.11
N ILE A 205 -12.92 13.91 -6.83
CA ILE A 205 -11.90 14.40 -5.90
C ILE A 205 -11.37 15.75 -6.37
N CYS A 206 -10.98 15.88 -7.65
CA CYS A 206 -10.53 17.14 -8.21
C CYS A 206 -11.57 18.26 -8.04
N LYS A 207 -12.83 17.95 -8.33
CA LYS A 207 -13.94 18.90 -8.17
C LYS A 207 -14.12 19.33 -6.71
N GLN A 208 -14.15 18.38 -5.77
CA GLN A 208 -14.37 18.65 -4.35
C GLN A 208 -13.23 19.43 -3.70
N LEU A 209 -11.98 19.17 -4.13
CA LEU A 209 -10.80 19.83 -3.58
C LEU A 209 -10.35 21.05 -4.41
N SER A 210 -11.15 21.47 -5.40
CA SER A 210 -10.84 22.60 -6.29
C SER A 210 -9.46 22.49 -6.95
N LEU A 211 -9.18 21.28 -7.50
CA LEU A 211 -7.97 20.97 -8.26
C LEU A 211 -8.28 20.95 -9.75
N SER A 212 -7.40 21.56 -10.55
CA SER A 212 -7.50 21.53 -12.01
C SER A 212 -6.83 20.30 -12.58
N GLN A 213 -7.55 19.51 -13.40
CA GLN A 213 -6.99 18.34 -14.10
C GLN A 213 -5.84 18.69 -15.05
N THR A 214 -5.78 19.95 -15.52
CA THR A 214 -4.70 20.43 -16.39
C THR A 214 -3.43 20.79 -15.62
N ASN A 215 -3.55 21.10 -14.33
CA ASN A 215 -2.44 21.62 -13.53
C ASN A 215 -1.93 20.62 -12.49
N VAL A 216 -2.83 19.83 -11.89
CA VAL A 216 -2.47 18.83 -10.89
C VAL A 216 -1.58 17.75 -11.51
N SER A 217 -0.61 17.25 -10.73
CA SER A 217 0.19 16.06 -11.13
C SER A 217 -0.52 14.78 -10.71
N LEU A 218 -0.82 13.90 -11.65
CA LEU A 218 -1.37 12.57 -11.42
C LEU A 218 -0.25 11.53 -11.50
N ILE A 219 0.11 10.93 -10.37
CA ILE A 219 1.20 9.98 -10.24
C ILE A 219 0.60 8.59 -10.01
N LEU A 220 0.83 7.69 -10.96
CA LEU A 220 0.27 6.33 -10.98
C LEU A 220 1.31 5.30 -10.53
N SER A 221 0.88 4.34 -9.73
CA SER A 221 1.70 3.21 -9.27
C SER A 221 0.85 1.96 -9.05
N GLY A 222 1.50 0.82 -8.74
CA GLY A 222 0.81 -0.46 -8.58
C GLY A 222 0.45 -1.11 -9.92
N LEU A 223 -0.59 -1.92 -9.93
CA LEU A 223 -0.96 -2.80 -11.05
C LEU A 223 -1.68 -2.06 -12.18
N ILE A 224 -0.99 -1.13 -12.80
CA ILE A 224 -1.47 -0.35 -13.95
C ILE A 224 -0.37 -0.22 -15.01
N ASN A 225 -0.73 -0.31 -16.28
CA ASN A 225 0.19 -0.12 -17.41
C ASN A 225 -0.42 0.80 -18.49
N HIS A 226 0.40 1.23 -19.45
CA HIS A 226 -0.01 2.12 -20.53
C HIS A 226 -1.16 1.57 -21.40
N ASP A 227 -1.29 0.25 -21.53
CA ASP A 227 -2.29 -0.38 -22.39
C ASP A 227 -3.63 -0.57 -21.68
N SER A 228 -3.69 -0.42 -20.37
CA SER A 228 -4.91 -0.59 -19.59
C SER A 228 -5.99 0.43 -19.96
N ALA A 229 -7.26 0.02 -19.90
CA ALA A 229 -8.41 0.91 -20.10
C ALA A 229 -8.40 2.08 -19.10
N VAL A 230 -7.98 1.82 -17.85
CA VAL A 230 -7.84 2.84 -16.81
C VAL A 230 -6.85 3.93 -17.23
N TYR A 231 -5.64 3.54 -17.66
CA TYR A 231 -4.64 4.52 -18.10
C TYR A 231 -5.14 5.35 -19.29
N LYS A 232 -5.70 4.70 -20.30
CA LYS A 232 -6.24 5.38 -21.50
C LYS A 232 -7.38 6.35 -21.16
N GLY A 233 -8.24 5.98 -20.21
CA GLY A 233 -9.29 6.86 -19.70
C GLY A 233 -8.72 8.07 -18.98
N LEU A 234 -7.78 7.87 -18.06
CA LEU A 234 -7.15 8.96 -17.30
C LEU A 234 -6.38 9.94 -18.20
N TYR A 235 -5.67 9.42 -19.20
CA TYR A 235 -4.89 10.20 -20.16
C TYR A 235 -5.72 11.23 -20.94
N GLN A 236 -7.02 10.99 -21.12
CA GLN A 236 -7.93 11.93 -21.78
C GLN A 236 -8.28 13.16 -20.95
N TYR A 237 -8.15 13.07 -19.62
CA TYR A 237 -8.60 14.12 -18.70
C TYR A 237 -7.46 14.80 -17.95
N PHE A 238 -6.35 14.10 -17.71
CA PHE A 238 -5.22 14.63 -16.95
C PHE A 238 -4.03 14.91 -17.86
N VAL A 239 -3.57 16.17 -17.86
CA VAL A 239 -2.45 16.61 -18.70
C VAL A 239 -1.10 16.16 -18.13
N ASN A 240 -0.94 16.25 -16.81
CA ASN A 240 0.32 15.92 -16.12
C ASN A 240 0.22 14.52 -15.47
N LEU A 241 0.17 13.48 -16.30
CA LEU A 241 0.08 12.09 -15.87
C LEU A 241 1.45 11.42 -16.04
N GLN A 242 1.92 10.76 -14.98
CA GLN A 242 3.20 10.05 -14.96
C GLN A 242 3.14 8.81 -14.05
N PHE A 243 4.02 7.84 -14.31
CA PHE A 243 4.23 6.75 -13.39
C PHE A 243 5.19 7.14 -12.26
N ALA A 244 4.97 6.56 -11.08
CA ALA A 244 5.89 6.71 -9.97
C ALA A 244 7.27 6.14 -10.34
N LEU A 245 8.29 6.88 -10.02
CA LEU A 245 9.67 6.41 -10.12
C LEU A 245 10.01 5.57 -8.88
N PRO A 246 10.98 4.64 -8.99
CA PRO A 246 11.50 3.94 -7.82
C PRO A 246 12.15 4.94 -6.86
N ASP A 247 12.06 4.65 -5.58
CA ASP A 247 12.78 5.44 -4.57
C ASP A 247 14.29 5.20 -4.71
N ASP A 248 15.07 6.26 -4.52
CA ASP A 248 16.53 6.20 -4.62
C ASP A 248 17.11 5.18 -3.64
N GLY A 249 17.98 4.32 -4.15
CA GLY A 249 18.71 3.34 -3.35
C GLY A 249 18.17 1.91 -3.37
N ILE A 250 16.94 1.67 -3.87
CA ILE A 250 16.42 0.30 -4.05
C ILE A 250 16.64 -0.15 -5.49
N ARG A 251 17.16 -1.35 -5.65
CA ARG A 251 17.44 -1.98 -6.95
C ARG A 251 16.51 -3.16 -7.19
N LEU A 252 16.26 -3.48 -8.44
CA LEU A 252 15.59 -4.71 -8.85
C LEU A 252 16.62 -5.69 -9.40
N SER A 253 16.50 -6.97 -9.06
CA SER A 253 17.30 -8.02 -9.70
C SER A 253 16.87 -8.20 -11.17
N GLU A 254 17.71 -8.86 -11.98
CA GLU A 254 17.44 -9.07 -13.42
C GLU A 254 16.11 -9.79 -13.69
N SER A 255 15.65 -10.63 -12.77
CA SER A 255 14.37 -11.33 -12.88
C SER A 255 13.14 -10.42 -12.98
N PHE A 256 13.28 -9.14 -12.63
CA PHE A 256 12.21 -8.14 -12.72
C PHE A 256 12.18 -7.36 -14.04
N SER A 257 13.11 -7.60 -14.96
CA SER A 257 13.31 -6.80 -16.18
C SER A 257 12.07 -6.70 -17.09
N GLU A 258 11.18 -7.68 -17.06
CA GLU A 258 9.94 -7.69 -17.85
C GLU A 258 8.77 -6.94 -17.20
N TYR A 259 8.94 -6.45 -15.96
CA TYR A 259 7.87 -5.82 -15.19
C TYR A 259 8.10 -4.32 -15.03
N PRO A 260 7.05 -3.49 -15.13
CA PRO A 260 7.17 -2.07 -14.84
C PRO A 260 7.58 -1.83 -13.38
N VAL A 261 8.57 -0.99 -13.17
CA VAL A 261 9.14 -0.73 -11.83
C VAL A 261 8.09 -0.23 -10.85
N HIS A 262 7.15 0.59 -11.30
CA HIS A 262 6.08 1.14 -10.46
C HIS A 262 5.08 0.09 -9.93
N PHE A 263 5.10 -1.17 -10.42
CA PHE A 263 4.31 -2.27 -9.86
C PHE A 263 4.72 -2.57 -8.41
N PHE A 264 5.98 -2.36 -8.08
CA PHE A 264 6.56 -2.68 -6.78
C PHE A 264 6.59 -1.49 -5.81
N SER A 265 5.93 -0.37 -6.13
CA SER A 265 5.96 0.87 -5.33
C SER A 265 5.53 0.67 -3.88
N SER A 266 4.56 -0.21 -3.59
CA SER A 266 4.17 -0.54 -2.21
C SER A 266 5.30 -1.21 -1.43
N ILE A 267 6.00 -2.15 -2.07
CA ILE A 267 7.14 -2.87 -1.49
C ILE A 267 8.31 -1.90 -1.26
N PHE A 268 8.59 -1.01 -2.22
CA PHE A 268 9.64 0.01 -2.05
C PHE A 268 9.36 0.93 -0.85
N LYS A 269 8.11 1.38 -0.70
CA LYS A 269 7.73 2.20 0.46
C LYS A 269 7.89 1.48 1.79
N LEU A 270 7.60 0.17 1.85
CA LEU A 270 7.86 -0.65 3.03
C LEU A 270 9.36 -0.79 3.29
N ALA A 271 10.18 -0.94 2.23
CA ALA A 271 11.63 -1.00 2.36
C ALA A 271 12.21 0.25 3.03
N LEU A 272 11.70 1.44 2.72
CA LEU A 272 12.14 2.69 3.34
C LEU A 272 11.80 2.78 4.85
N CYS A 273 10.95 1.91 5.37
CA CYS A 273 10.66 1.82 6.80
C CYS A 273 11.70 0.99 7.57
N VAL A 274 12.61 0.31 6.88
CA VAL A 274 13.69 -0.51 7.44
C VAL A 274 15.08 0.06 7.16
N LEU A 275 15.18 1.08 6.34
CA LEU A 275 16.39 1.82 6.00
C LEU A 275 16.56 3.02 6.91
#